data_7b46c6208bd8788cf924d4d0d7890b6a
#
_entry.id   7b46c6208bd8788cf924d4d0d7890b6a
#
_cell.length_a   1.000
_cell.length_b   1.000
_cell.length_c   1.000
_cell.angle_alpha   90.00
_cell.angle_beta   90.00
_cell.angle_gamma   90.00
#
_symmetry.space_group_name_H-M   'P 1'
#
loop_
_entity.id
_entity.type
_entity.pdbx_description
1 polymer ?
#
loop_
_entity_poly.entity_id
_entity_poly.type
_entity_poly.pdbx_seq_one_letter_code
_entity_poly.pdbx_strand_id
1 'polypeptide(L)'
;MLSAQLKQQLQSIQALQQTLEEETACLKEKNFSQLSAILLKKQKLLQAVTELDKVLSPAKIQDQIAQSEDLLALKNEIEQQLAACQKINALNGRLVELSMKSNNLLMQLIKQATGKNSITYDQKGGLNSASLLGRNIKA
;
A
#
# COMPACT_ATOMS: atom_id res chain seq x y z
N MET A 1 4.58 5.73 22.86
CA MET A 1 3.35 5.84 22.24
C MET A 1 3.41 6.24 20.81
N LEU A 2 3.75 7.48 20.52
CA LEU A 2 3.82 7.90 19.14
C LEU A 2 4.96 7.19 18.40
N SER A 3 6.09 7.02 19.06
CA SER A 3 7.20 6.28 18.47
C SER A 3 6.80 4.85 18.12
N ALA A 4 6.08 4.19 19.02
CA ALA A 4 5.62 2.82 18.77
C ALA A 4 4.64 2.77 17.60
N GLN A 5 3.77 3.76 17.49
CA GLN A 5 2.80 3.82 16.41
C GLN A 5 3.50 4.03 15.06
N LEU A 6 4.49 4.91 15.03
CA LEU A 6 5.23 5.12 13.79
C LEU A 6 6.02 3.89 13.39
N LYS A 7 6.62 3.20 14.35
CA LYS A 7 7.33 1.95 14.06
C LYS A 7 6.37 0.88 13.54
N GLN A 8 5.18 0.82 14.12
CA GLN A 8 4.17 -0.11 13.66
C GLN A 8 3.76 0.20 12.22
N GLN A 9 3.57 1.47 11.90
CA GLN A 9 3.22 1.87 10.55
C GLN A 9 4.33 1.49 9.57
N LEU A 10 5.57 1.72 9.95
CA LEU A 10 6.70 1.36 9.11
C LEU A 10 6.75 -0.15 8.87
N GLN A 11 6.52 -0.95 9.90
CA GLN A 11 6.49 -2.40 9.75
C GLN A 11 5.39 -2.85 8.80
N SER A 12 4.21 -2.25 8.92
CA SER A 12 3.10 -2.59 8.04
C SER A 12 3.43 -2.25 6.59
N ILE A 13 4.06 -1.11 6.37
CA ILE A 13 4.41 -0.70 5.01
C ILE A 13 5.52 -1.58 4.44
N GLN A 14 6.48 -2.00 5.28
CA GLN A 14 7.51 -2.93 4.84
C GLN A 14 6.90 -4.28 4.46
N ALA A 15 5.94 -4.76 5.25
CA ALA A 15 5.22 -5.98 4.92
C ALA A 15 4.43 -5.82 3.62
N LEU A 16 3.86 -4.63 3.42
CA LEU A 16 3.14 -4.34 2.19
C LEU A 16 4.08 -4.38 0.99
N GLN A 17 5.27 -3.80 1.12
CA GLN A 17 6.23 -3.83 0.03
C GLN A 17 6.58 -5.26 -0.35
N GLN A 18 6.83 -6.11 0.64
CA GLN A 18 7.13 -7.50 0.38
C GLN A 18 5.97 -8.20 -0.33
N THR A 19 4.74 -7.92 0.11
CA THR A 19 3.56 -8.50 -0.52
C THR A 19 3.42 -8.04 -1.96
N LEU A 20 3.71 -6.76 -2.23
CA LEU A 20 3.67 -6.24 -3.58
C LEU A 20 4.73 -6.89 -4.48
N GLU A 21 5.88 -7.19 -3.93
CA GLU A 21 6.92 -7.88 -4.68
C GLU A 21 6.51 -9.31 -4.99
N GLU A 22 5.85 -9.98 -4.05
CA GLU A 22 5.29 -11.31 -4.29
C GLU A 22 4.23 -11.26 -5.39
N GLU A 23 3.41 -10.22 -5.37
CA GLU A 23 2.39 -10.02 -6.38
C GLU A 23 3.04 -9.85 -7.76
N THR A 24 4.10 -9.05 -7.83
CA THR A 24 4.82 -8.84 -9.09
C THR A 24 5.33 -10.17 -9.64
N ALA A 25 5.92 -10.99 -8.79
CA ALA A 25 6.44 -12.28 -9.22
C ALA A 25 5.33 -13.18 -9.73
N CYS A 26 4.20 -13.22 -9.02
CA CYS A 26 3.05 -14.00 -9.46
C CYS A 26 2.56 -13.55 -10.83
N LEU A 27 2.48 -12.25 -11.04
CA LEU A 27 1.97 -11.71 -12.29
C LEU A 27 2.92 -11.99 -13.45
N LYS A 28 4.23 -11.85 -13.21
CA LYS A 28 5.21 -12.11 -14.25
C LYS A 28 5.29 -13.58 -14.63
N GLU A 29 5.16 -14.45 -13.64
CA GLU A 29 5.23 -15.88 -13.88
C GLU A 29 3.87 -16.46 -14.29
N LYS A 30 2.85 -15.62 -14.27
CA LYS A 30 1.47 -16.05 -14.59
C LYS A 30 0.99 -17.16 -13.67
N ASN A 31 1.47 -17.17 -12.44
CA ASN A 31 1.04 -18.14 -11.44
C ASN A 31 -0.14 -17.56 -10.68
N PHE A 32 -1.30 -17.57 -11.33
CA PHE A 32 -2.47 -16.89 -10.78
C PHE A 32 -3.16 -17.67 -9.67
N SER A 33 -2.74 -18.90 -9.45
CA SER A 33 -3.38 -19.71 -8.40
C SER A 33 -3.10 -19.15 -7.00
N GLN A 34 -1.97 -18.47 -6.81
CA GLN A 34 -1.63 -17.88 -5.53
C GLN A 34 -2.04 -16.42 -5.41
N LEU A 35 -2.50 -15.84 -6.50
CA LEU A 35 -2.76 -14.41 -6.54
C LEU A 35 -3.88 -13.99 -5.58
N SER A 36 -4.92 -14.82 -5.43
CA SER A 36 -6.02 -14.49 -4.52
C SER A 36 -5.56 -14.31 -3.09
N ALA A 37 -4.68 -15.21 -2.62
CA ALA A 37 -4.17 -15.12 -1.26
C ALA A 37 -3.31 -13.88 -1.09
N ILE A 38 -2.51 -13.55 -2.10
CA ILE A 38 -1.65 -12.37 -2.06
C ILE A 38 -2.51 -11.10 -2.03
N LEU A 39 -3.56 -11.04 -2.84
CA LEU A 39 -4.44 -9.88 -2.87
C LEU A 39 -5.18 -9.71 -1.55
N LEU A 40 -5.58 -10.79 -0.93
CA LEU A 40 -6.23 -10.71 0.38
C LEU A 40 -5.27 -10.16 1.43
N LYS A 41 -4.04 -10.65 1.44
CA LYS A 41 -3.02 -10.17 2.34
C LYS A 41 -2.74 -8.67 2.10
N LYS A 42 -2.66 -8.29 0.83
CA LYS A 42 -2.46 -6.90 0.45
C LYS A 42 -3.57 -6.00 0.98
N GLN A 43 -4.83 -6.43 0.84
CA GLN A 43 -5.95 -5.64 1.33
C GLN A 43 -5.92 -5.46 2.84
N LYS A 44 -5.56 -6.51 3.56
CA LYS A 44 -5.47 -6.42 5.02
C LYS A 44 -4.39 -5.44 5.44
N LEU A 45 -3.26 -5.46 4.76
CA LEU A 45 -2.17 -4.54 5.06
C LEU A 45 -2.54 -3.10 4.71
N LEU A 46 -3.21 -2.90 3.58
CA LEU A 46 -3.67 -1.56 3.21
C LEU A 46 -4.66 -1.01 4.22
N GLN A 47 -5.54 -1.87 4.72
CA GLN A 47 -6.49 -1.45 5.72
C GLN A 47 -5.79 -1.06 7.02
N ALA A 48 -4.83 -1.86 7.45
CA ALA A 48 -4.07 -1.56 8.67
C ALA A 48 -3.32 -0.24 8.53
N VAL A 49 -2.69 -0.01 7.39
CA VAL A 49 -1.97 1.24 7.13
C VAL A 49 -2.92 2.41 7.14
N THR A 50 -4.08 2.27 6.52
CA THR A 50 -5.07 3.34 6.46
C THR A 50 -5.60 3.69 7.84
N GLU A 51 -5.89 2.69 8.64
CA GLU A 51 -6.44 2.93 9.98
C GLU A 51 -5.44 3.63 10.89
N LEU A 52 -4.19 3.21 10.83
CA LEU A 52 -3.17 3.86 11.64
C LEU A 52 -2.87 5.26 11.12
N ASP A 53 -2.99 5.46 9.82
CA ASP A 53 -2.82 6.78 9.24
C ASP A 53 -3.85 7.77 9.80
N LYS A 54 -5.07 7.32 10.02
CA LYS A 54 -6.09 8.19 10.60
C LYS A 54 -5.71 8.66 11.99
N VAL A 55 -5.01 7.82 12.74
CA VAL A 55 -4.53 8.18 14.08
C VAL A 55 -3.37 9.16 14.00
N LEU A 56 -2.52 9.02 13.00
CA LEU A 56 -1.30 9.79 12.88
C LEU A 56 -1.46 11.11 12.13
N SER A 57 -2.53 11.26 11.36
CA SER A 57 -2.66 12.43 10.48
C SER A 57 -3.13 13.73 11.13
N PRO A 58 -3.79 13.76 12.30
CA PRO A 58 -4.22 15.04 12.84
C PRO A 58 -3.06 16.02 12.99
N ALA A 59 -3.35 17.30 12.78
CA ALA A 59 -2.32 18.33 12.80
C ALA A 59 -1.54 18.35 14.11
N LYS A 60 -2.22 18.11 15.22
CA LYS A 60 -1.57 18.10 16.51
C LYS A 60 -0.49 17.01 16.58
N ILE A 61 -0.82 15.84 16.06
CA ILE A 61 0.13 14.72 16.04
C ILE A 61 1.29 15.04 15.08
N GLN A 62 0.99 15.61 13.93
CA GLN A 62 2.04 15.97 12.97
C GLN A 62 2.98 17.02 13.55
N ASP A 63 2.45 17.94 14.34
CA ASP A 63 3.30 18.93 15.00
C ASP A 63 4.23 18.27 16.01
N GLN A 64 3.74 17.29 16.76
CA GLN A 64 4.58 16.55 17.70
C GLN A 64 5.68 15.80 16.98
N ILE A 65 5.39 15.22 15.84
CA ILE A 65 6.39 14.51 15.04
C ILE A 65 7.46 15.49 14.57
N ALA A 66 7.03 16.65 14.10
CA ALA A 66 7.97 17.64 13.55
C ALA A 66 8.93 18.18 14.60
N GLN A 67 8.55 18.12 15.88
CA GLN A 67 9.39 18.64 16.94
C GLN A 67 10.41 17.65 17.48
N SER A 68 10.39 16.42 17.01
CA SER A 68 11.32 15.39 17.47
C SER A 68 12.12 14.87 16.29
N GLU A 69 13.44 14.89 16.42
CA GLU A 69 14.29 14.36 15.35
C GLU A 69 14.04 12.90 15.10
N ASP A 70 13.88 12.12 16.17
CA ASP A 70 13.66 10.68 16.03
C ASP A 70 12.33 10.38 15.36
N LEU A 71 11.27 11.08 15.75
CA LEU A 71 9.97 10.86 15.16
C LEU A 71 9.94 11.31 13.70
N LEU A 72 10.60 12.42 13.42
CA LEU A 72 10.66 12.92 12.05
C LEU A 72 11.42 11.96 11.15
N ALA A 73 12.49 11.36 11.67
CA ALA A 73 13.25 10.37 10.90
C ALA A 73 12.37 9.16 10.57
N LEU A 74 11.57 8.70 11.53
CA LEU A 74 10.64 7.61 11.29
C LEU A 74 9.61 7.98 10.24
N LYS A 75 9.07 9.19 10.32
CA LYS A 75 8.09 9.64 9.35
C LYS A 75 8.70 9.68 7.95
N ASN A 76 9.91 10.20 7.83
CA ASN A 76 10.57 10.27 6.54
C ASN A 76 10.82 8.89 5.95
N GLU A 77 11.20 7.94 6.79
CA GLU A 77 11.40 6.57 6.34
C GLU A 77 10.10 5.95 5.87
N ILE A 78 9.02 6.20 6.61
CA ILE A 78 7.70 5.73 6.21
C ILE A 78 7.32 6.28 4.84
N GLU A 79 7.55 7.57 4.62
CA GLU A 79 7.22 8.20 3.35
C GLU A 79 8.02 7.61 2.19
N GLN A 80 9.30 7.33 2.43
CA GLN A 80 10.13 6.72 1.40
C GLN A 80 9.67 5.31 1.06
N GLN A 81 9.35 4.52 2.09
CA GLN A 81 8.86 3.17 1.87
C GLN A 81 7.50 3.18 1.17
N LEU A 82 6.65 4.12 1.54
CA LEU A 82 5.34 4.22 0.91
C LEU A 82 5.49 4.58 -0.57
N ALA A 83 6.41 5.48 -0.90
CA ALA A 83 6.65 5.84 -2.29
C ALA A 83 7.12 4.63 -3.10
N ALA A 84 7.98 3.80 -2.50
CA ALA A 84 8.43 2.57 -3.15
C ALA A 84 7.26 1.63 -3.40
N CYS A 85 6.37 1.49 -2.41
CA CYS A 85 5.18 0.67 -2.55
C CYS A 85 4.29 1.17 -3.68
N GLN A 86 4.13 2.48 -3.79
CA GLN A 86 3.29 3.05 -4.84
C GLN A 86 3.83 2.73 -6.23
N LYS A 87 5.15 2.78 -6.38
CA LYS A 87 5.75 2.45 -7.67
C LYS A 87 5.53 0.99 -8.04
N ILE A 88 5.72 0.10 -7.08
CA ILE A 88 5.52 -1.33 -7.33
C ILE A 88 4.05 -1.60 -7.66
N ASN A 89 3.15 -0.96 -6.91
CA ASN A 89 1.73 -1.17 -7.14
C ASN A 89 1.29 -0.65 -8.51
N ALA A 90 1.85 0.45 -8.97
CA ALA A 90 1.55 0.97 -10.29
C ALA A 90 2.03 -0.01 -11.37
N LEU A 91 3.22 -0.57 -11.19
CA LEU A 91 3.73 -1.58 -12.11
C LEU A 91 2.81 -2.80 -12.14
N ASN A 92 2.41 -3.25 -10.95
CA ASN A 92 1.53 -4.41 -10.86
C ASN A 92 0.18 -4.16 -11.52
N GLY A 93 -0.34 -2.93 -11.39
CA GLY A 93 -1.57 -2.55 -12.07
C GLY A 93 -1.46 -2.69 -13.58
N ARG A 94 -0.33 -2.27 -14.15
CA ARG A 94 -0.11 -2.42 -15.58
C ARG A 94 0.01 -3.87 -15.99
N LEU A 95 0.69 -4.68 -15.17
CA LEU A 95 0.81 -6.11 -15.45
C LEU A 95 -0.57 -6.77 -15.44
N VAL A 96 -1.41 -6.38 -14.48
CA VAL A 96 -2.78 -6.89 -14.41
C VAL A 96 -3.55 -6.51 -15.68
N GLU A 97 -3.48 -5.25 -16.09
CA GLU A 97 -4.18 -4.82 -17.29
C GLU A 97 -3.78 -5.62 -18.52
N LEU A 98 -2.49 -5.81 -18.69
CA LEU A 98 -2.00 -6.56 -19.83
C LEU A 98 -2.44 -8.01 -19.78
N SER A 99 -2.44 -8.61 -18.60
CA SER A 99 -2.81 -10.00 -18.44
C SER A 99 -4.30 -10.22 -18.55
N MET A 100 -5.12 -9.27 -18.13
CA MET A 100 -6.57 -9.39 -18.17
C MET A 100 -7.09 -9.43 -19.60
N LYS A 101 -6.39 -8.82 -20.53
CA LYS A 101 -6.80 -8.81 -21.91
C LYS A 101 -6.78 -10.20 -22.52
N SER A 102 -5.98 -11.08 -21.95
CA SER A 102 -5.82 -12.43 -22.51
C SER A 102 -6.16 -13.53 -21.52
N ASN A 103 -6.66 -13.20 -20.33
CA ASN A 103 -6.90 -14.22 -19.32
C ASN A 103 -8.16 -13.91 -18.51
N ASN A 104 -9.24 -14.62 -18.83
CA ASN A 104 -10.52 -14.43 -18.15
C ASN A 104 -10.46 -14.85 -16.69
N LEU A 105 -9.68 -15.88 -16.37
CA LEU A 105 -9.56 -16.33 -15.00
C LEU A 105 -8.95 -15.23 -14.13
N LEU A 106 -7.90 -14.58 -14.63
CA LEU A 106 -7.29 -13.49 -13.90
C LEU A 106 -8.29 -12.37 -13.68
N MET A 107 -9.09 -12.04 -14.70
CA MET A 107 -10.10 -11.01 -14.56
C MET A 107 -11.08 -11.34 -13.44
N GLN A 108 -11.52 -12.59 -13.37
CA GLN A 108 -12.44 -13.01 -12.33
C GLN A 108 -11.79 -12.94 -10.94
N LEU A 109 -10.54 -13.37 -10.83
CA LEU A 109 -9.82 -13.33 -9.56
C LEU A 109 -9.67 -11.91 -9.05
N ILE A 110 -9.33 -10.98 -9.94
CA ILE A 110 -9.19 -9.59 -9.56
C ILE A 110 -10.51 -9.01 -9.10
N LYS A 111 -11.58 -9.29 -9.84
CA LYS A 111 -12.91 -8.79 -9.48
C LYS A 111 -13.36 -9.30 -8.12
N GLN A 112 -13.11 -10.57 -7.86
CA GLN A 112 -13.50 -11.14 -6.58
C GLN A 112 -12.72 -10.57 -5.43
N ALA A 113 -11.42 -10.38 -5.62
CA ALA A 113 -10.56 -9.91 -4.55
C ALA A 113 -10.79 -8.44 -4.23
N THR A 114 -10.99 -7.61 -5.26
CA THR A 114 -11.15 -6.18 -5.03
C THR A 114 -12.60 -5.79 -4.84
N GLY A 115 -13.52 -6.60 -5.32
CA GLY A 115 -14.92 -6.30 -5.23
C GLY A 115 -15.22 -4.97 -5.87
N LYS A 116 -16.03 -4.17 -5.19
CA LYS A 116 -16.36 -2.88 -5.71
C LYS A 116 -15.36 -1.84 -5.33
N ASN A 117 -14.48 -2.19 -4.40
CA ASN A 117 -13.53 -1.25 -3.92
C ASN A 117 -12.25 -1.47 -4.69
N SER A 118 -11.94 -0.62 -5.59
CA SER A 118 -10.81 -0.80 -6.46
C SER A 118 -9.59 -0.02 -6.04
N ILE A 119 -9.46 0.28 -4.77
CA ILE A 119 -8.28 1.02 -4.34
C ILE A 119 -7.00 0.23 -4.53
N THR A 120 -7.11 -1.08 -4.77
CA THR A 120 -5.93 -1.91 -4.94
C THR A 120 -5.10 -1.46 -6.14
N TYR A 121 -5.74 -1.07 -7.26
CA TYR A 121 -5.01 -0.61 -8.43
C TYR A 121 -5.66 0.66 -8.95
N ASP A 122 -5.22 1.80 -8.53
CA ASP A 122 -5.72 3.02 -9.13
C ASP A 122 -4.65 3.52 -10.09
N GLN A 123 -4.95 4.60 -10.76
CA GLN A 123 -4.08 5.12 -11.80
C GLN A 123 -2.74 5.59 -11.27
N LYS A 124 -2.67 5.94 -10.01
CA LYS A 124 -1.46 6.48 -9.43
C LYS A 124 -0.76 5.53 -8.49
N GLY A 125 -1.08 4.26 -8.56
CA GLY A 125 -0.44 3.29 -7.71
C GLY A 125 -1.36 2.64 -6.73
N GLY A 126 -2.59 3.03 -6.67
CA GLY A 126 -3.57 2.31 -5.92
C GLY A 126 -3.54 2.42 -4.42
N LEU A 127 -2.63 3.15 -3.86
CA LEU A 127 -2.54 3.27 -2.42
C LEU A 127 -3.20 4.53 -1.90
N ASN A 128 -3.91 5.22 -2.76
CA ASN A 128 -4.64 6.43 -2.39
C ASN A 128 -3.79 7.33 -1.53
N SER A 129 -2.65 7.62 -2.03
CA SER A 129 -1.66 8.32 -1.26
C SER A 129 -2.10 9.65 -0.74
N ALA A 130 -3.13 10.23 -1.31
CA ALA A 130 -3.55 11.54 -0.86
C ALA A 130 -3.91 11.55 0.60
N SER A 131 -4.34 10.42 1.14
CA SER A 131 -4.76 10.40 2.53
C SER A 131 -3.72 9.82 3.46
N LEU A 132 -2.70 9.18 2.96
CA LEU A 132 -1.78 8.51 3.86
C LEU A 132 -0.80 9.48 4.52
N LEU A 133 -0.62 9.28 5.81
CA LEU A 133 0.25 10.11 6.60
C LEU A 133 -0.11 11.56 6.50
N GLY A 134 -1.38 11.80 6.51
CA GLY A 134 -1.79 13.16 6.52
C GLY A 134 -1.59 13.77 5.21
N ARG A 135 -1.94 13.24 4.44
CA ARG A 135 -1.94 13.80 3.38
C ARG A 135 -1.24 14.84 3.12
N ASN A 136 -0.98 15.28 3.91
CA ASN A 136 -0.28 16.33 3.87
C ASN A 136 0.68 16.00 3.05
N ILE A 137 0.76 14.93 2.82
CA ILE A 137 1.63 14.58 2.08
C ILE A 137 1.48 15.17 0.86
N LYS A 138 0.48 15.40 0.43
CA LYS A 138 0.41 15.84 -0.69
C LYS A 138 0.72 17.00 -0.75
N ALA A 139 0.48 17.41 -0.08
CA ALA A 139 0.71 18.76 -0.27
C ALA A 139 1.99 19.02 -0.78
#